data_3397ea99ea9fdfaef877fae9655caa68
#
_entry.id   3397ea99ea9fdfaef877fae9655caa68
#
_cell.length_a   1.000
_cell.length_b   1.000
_cell.length_c   1.000
_cell.angle_alpha   90.00
_cell.angle_beta   90.00
_cell.angle_gamma   90.00
#
_symmetry.space_group_name_H-M   'P 1'
#
loop_
_entity.id
_entity.type
_entity.pdbx_description
1 polymer ?
#
loop_
_entity_poly.entity_id
_entity_poly.type
_entity_poly.pdbx_seq_one_letter_code
_entity_poly.pdbx_strand_id
1 'polypeptide(L)'
;MAKVGITDTILRDAHQSQAATRMRFSQMEPAFEKLDKVGYFSLECWGGATFDSCLRFLNEDPWERLRKLRKGLPNTKLQMLLRGQNLLGYKHYADDVVDFFVKKTVENGCDIIRCFDALNDLRNMETAVKATKKYGGTAEVAMSYTISPVHTEDYFVKLAADIAKMGADIICIKDLSLIHI
;
A
#
# COMPACT_ATOMS: atom_id res chain seq x y z
N MET A 1 19.10 15.58 14.74
CA MET A 1 18.99 14.54 13.69
C MET A 1 17.52 14.23 13.46
N ALA A 2 17.10 14.10 12.20
CA ALA A 2 15.73 13.67 11.92
C ALA A 2 15.56 12.21 12.39
N LYS A 3 14.43 11.93 13.07
CA LYS A 3 14.12 10.57 13.53
C LYS A 3 13.73 9.73 12.31
N VAL A 4 14.39 8.58 12.12
CA VAL A 4 14.00 7.61 11.08
C VAL A 4 12.66 6.98 11.47
N GLY A 5 11.68 7.04 10.57
CA GLY A 5 10.41 6.34 10.72
C GLY A 5 10.53 4.90 10.21
N ILE A 6 9.85 3.98 10.89
CA ILE A 6 9.80 2.57 10.49
C ILE A 6 8.39 2.25 10.04
N THR A 7 8.24 1.71 8.83
CA THR A 7 7.00 1.07 8.36
C THR A 7 7.13 -0.44 8.51
N ASP A 8 6.19 -1.06 9.21
CA ASP A 8 6.15 -2.51 9.33
C ASP A 8 5.05 -3.09 8.43
N THR A 9 5.31 -4.23 7.78
CA THR A 9 4.39 -4.89 6.84
C THR A 9 3.79 -6.17 7.40
N ILE A 10 3.97 -6.43 8.69
CA ILE A 10 3.56 -7.67 9.36
C ILE A 10 2.06 -7.98 9.20
N LEU A 11 1.21 -6.95 9.22
CA LEU A 11 -0.24 -7.13 9.12
C LEU A 11 -0.75 -7.33 7.68
N ARG A 12 0.10 -7.22 6.67
CA ARG A 12 -0.23 -7.47 5.27
C ARG A 12 0.70 -8.51 4.63
N ASP A 13 1.98 -8.20 4.49
CA ASP A 13 2.91 -9.00 3.71
C ASP A 13 3.26 -10.33 4.40
N ALA A 14 3.47 -10.32 5.70
CA ALA A 14 3.85 -11.51 6.43
C ALA A 14 2.78 -12.61 6.33
N HIS A 15 1.52 -12.31 6.58
CA HIS A 15 0.48 -13.34 6.46
C HIS A 15 0.09 -13.63 5.00
N GLN A 16 0.34 -12.71 4.07
CA GLN A 16 0.20 -13.00 2.64
C GLN A 16 1.23 -14.05 2.22
N SER A 17 2.46 -13.93 2.68
CA SER A 17 3.57 -14.82 2.33
C SER A 17 3.50 -16.17 3.07
N GLN A 18 3.15 -16.15 4.35
CA GLN A 18 3.20 -17.33 5.22
C GLN A 18 1.88 -18.09 5.33
N ALA A 19 0.75 -17.43 5.11
CA ALA A 19 -0.59 -17.99 5.30
C ALA A 19 -1.53 -17.74 4.11
N ALA A 20 -0.98 -17.53 2.91
CA ALA A 20 -1.74 -17.26 1.68
C ALA A 20 -2.84 -16.21 1.86
N THR A 21 -2.57 -15.15 2.63
CA THR A 21 -3.52 -14.08 2.99
C THR A 21 -4.75 -14.58 3.77
N ARG A 22 -4.67 -15.75 4.41
CA ARG A 22 -5.81 -16.43 5.05
C ARG A 22 -5.91 -16.21 6.56
N MET A 23 -5.12 -15.30 7.14
CA MET A 23 -5.24 -14.96 8.55
C MET A 23 -6.52 -14.15 8.79
N ARG A 24 -7.38 -14.64 9.69
CA ARG A 24 -8.62 -13.97 10.08
C ARG A 24 -8.32 -12.74 10.93
N PHE A 25 -9.21 -11.75 10.90
CA PHE A 25 -9.09 -10.57 11.75
C PHE A 25 -8.89 -10.92 13.23
N SER A 26 -9.68 -11.85 13.76
CA SER A 26 -9.61 -12.29 15.16
C SER A 26 -8.26 -12.90 15.57
N GLN A 27 -7.47 -13.37 14.63
CA GLN A 27 -6.13 -13.91 14.88
C GLN A 27 -5.07 -12.81 15.00
N MET A 28 -5.30 -11.65 14.39
CA MET A 28 -4.39 -10.50 14.40
C MET A 28 -4.71 -9.52 15.54
N GLU A 29 -5.98 -9.36 15.87
CA GLU A 29 -6.50 -8.38 16.83
C GLU A 29 -5.77 -8.41 18.18
N PRO A 30 -5.40 -9.57 18.78
CA PRO A 30 -4.69 -9.59 20.07
C PRO A 30 -3.33 -8.89 20.09
N ALA A 31 -2.73 -8.65 18.91
CA ALA A 31 -1.44 -7.96 18.81
C ALA A 31 -1.56 -6.44 18.71
N PHE A 32 -2.74 -5.90 18.40
CA PHE A 32 -2.90 -4.50 18.00
C PHE A 32 -2.51 -3.50 19.09
N GLU A 33 -2.89 -3.73 20.33
CA GLU A 33 -2.51 -2.84 21.42
C GLU A 33 -0.99 -2.72 21.58
N LYS A 34 -0.27 -3.81 21.37
CA LYS A 34 1.19 -3.81 21.44
C LYS A 34 1.79 -3.12 20.22
N LEU A 35 1.29 -3.42 19.02
CA LEU A 35 1.76 -2.82 17.78
C LEU A 35 1.55 -1.30 17.75
N ASP A 36 0.40 -0.83 18.23
CA ASP A 36 0.08 0.59 18.28
C ASP A 36 0.98 1.40 19.24
N LYS A 37 1.59 0.73 20.23
CA LYS A 37 2.52 1.32 21.19
C LYS A 37 3.99 1.32 20.76
N VAL A 38 4.35 0.59 19.70
CA VAL A 38 5.75 0.52 19.20
C VAL A 38 6.23 1.87 18.67
N GLY A 39 5.34 2.69 18.15
CA GLY A 39 5.67 3.99 17.55
C GLY A 39 6.16 3.89 16.11
N TYR A 40 5.64 2.95 15.36
CA TYR A 40 5.85 2.88 13.92
C TYR A 40 5.38 4.16 13.21
N PHE A 41 6.06 4.51 12.13
CA PHE A 41 5.59 5.55 11.22
C PHE A 41 4.27 5.13 10.56
N SER A 42 4.20 3.86 10.11
CA SER A 42 2.98 3.25 9.59
C SER A 42 3.00 1.73 9.74
N LEU A 43 1.82 1.12 9.69
CA LEU A 43 1.63 -0.32 9.54
C LEU A 43 0.94 -0.60 8.21
N GLU A 44 1.62 -1.33 7.32
CA GLU A 44 0.98 -1.82 6.10
C GLU A 44 0.11 -3.03 6.46
N CYS A 45 -1.20 -2.83 6.42
CA CYS A 45 -2.16 -3.78 6.96
C CYS A 45 -3.25 -4.17 5.96
N TRP A 46 -3.26 -3.58 4.78
CA TRP A 46 -4.32 -3.78 3.80
C TRP A 46 -3.78 -3.73 2.36
N GLY A 47 -4.55 -4.26 1.41
CA GLY A 47 -4.17 -4.30 0.01
C GLY A 47 -5.13 -5.12 -0.83
N GLY A 48 -4.88 -5.20 -2.14
CA GLY A 48 -5.73 -5.91 -3.08
C GLY A 48 -5.90 -7.39 -2.77
N ALA A 49 -4.81 -8.09 -2.44
CA ALA A 49 -4.87 -9.51 -2.07
C ALA A 49 -5.63 -9.74 -0.75
N THR A 50 -5.51 -8.82 0.21
CA THR A 50 -6.26 -8.87 1.47
C THR A 50 -7.75 -8.71 1.20
N PHE A 51 -8.13 -7.73 0.37
CA PHE A 51 -9.51 -7.48 -0.02
C PHE A 51 -10.14 -8.72 -0.68
N ASP A 52 -9.46 -9.27 -1.69
CA ASP A 52 -9.91 -10.44 -2.42
C ASP A 52 -10.04 -11.69 -1.52
N SER A 53 -9.06 -11.90 -0.65
CA SER A 53 -9.07 -13.04 0.29
C SER A 53 -10.18 -12.95 1.33
N CYS A 54 -10.52 -11.76 1.81
CA CYS A 54 -11.66 -11.56 2.70
C CYS A 54 -12.95 -12.08 2.08
N LEU A 55 -13.19 -11.75 0.81
CA LEU A 55 -14.40 -12.16 0.09
C LEU A 55 -14.39 -13.65 -0.26
N ARG A 56 -13.29 -14.15 -0.83
CA ARG A 56 -13.25 -15.51 -1.40
C ARG A 56 -13.09 -16.61 -0.36
N PHE A 57 -12.38 -16.34 0.71
CA PHE A 57 -11.91 -17.42 1.60
C PHE A 57 -12.27 -17.22 3.06
N LEU A 58 -12.37 -15.98 3.52
CA LEU A 58 -12.53 -15.70 4.94
C LEU A 58 -13.98 -15.44 5.34
N ASN A 59 -14.85 -15.16 4.35
CA ASN A 59 -16.21 -14.67 4.59
C ASN A 59 -16.23 -13.45 5.53
N GLU A 60 -15.31 -12.51 5.28
CA GLU A 60 -15.19 -11.24 5.99
C GLU A 60 -15.50 -10.09 5.03
N ASP A 61 -16.17 -9.04 5.51
CA ASP A 61 -16.28 -7.77 4.78
C ASP A 61 -14.92 -7.05 4.83
N PRO A 62 -14.27 -6.82 3.67
CA PRO A 62 -12.96 -6.19 3.64
C PRO A 62 -12.98 -4.75 4.15
N TRP A 63 -14.08 -4.00 3.95
CA TRP A 63 -14.21 -2.64 4.45
C TRP A 63 -14.42 -2.61 5.96
N GLU A 64 -15.20 -3.54 6.50
CA GLU A 64 -15.36 -3.70 7.95
C GLU A 64 -14.02 -4.06 8.60
N ARG A 65 -13.24 -4.93 7.95
CA ARG A 65 -11.88 -5.27 8.40
C ARG A 65 -11.00 -4.01 8.51
N LEU A 66 -11.01 -3.14 7.50
CA LEU A 66 -10.23 -1.90 7.52
C LEU A 66 -10.69 -0.97 8.65
N ARG A 67 -11.99 -0.80 8.85
CA ARG A 67 -12.54 0.00 9.96
C ARG A 67 -12.15 -0.56 11.34
N LYS A 68 -12.17 -1.88 11.49
CA LYS A 68 -11.74 -2.55 12.72
C LYS A 68 -10.24 -2.38 12.96
N LEU A 69 -9.41 -2.45 11.92
CA LEU A 69 -7.97 -2.13 11.99
C LEU A 69 -7.76 -0.69 12.48
N ARG A 70 -8.46 0.28 11.89
CA ARG A 70 -8.39 1.68 12.31
C ARG A 70 -8.80 1.87 13.78
N LYS A 71 -9.83 1.17 14.23
CA LYS A 71 -10.28 1.21 15.63
C LYS A 71 -9.24 0.61 16.59
N GLY A 72 -8.60 -0.48 16.20
CA GLY A 72 -7.60 -1.18 17.01
C GLY A 72 -6.22 -0.54 17.04
N LEU A 73 -5.92 0.33 16.07
CA LEU A 73 -4.62 0.99 15.88
C LEU A 73 -4.80 2.52 15.76
N PRO A 74 -5.34 3.20 16.79
CA PRO A 74 -5.73 4.61 16.68
C PRO A 74 -4.55 5.57 16.51
N ASN A 75 -3.37 5.23 17.03
CA ASN A 75 -2.20 6.12 17.07
C ASN A 75 -1.22 5.87 15.90
N THR A 76 -1.35 4.75 15.19
CA THR A 76 -0.44 4.37 14.10
C THR A 76 -1.11 4.60 12.75
N LYS A 77 -0.40 5.18 11.80
CA LYS A 77 -0.90 5.34 10.42
C LYS A 77 -1.10 3.97 9.78
N LEU A 78 -2.25 3.78 9.14
CA LEU A 78 -2.54 2.59 8.35
C LEU A 78 -2.15 2.80 6.91
N GLN A 79 -1.49 1.81 6.35
CA GLN A 79 -1.00 1.82 4.98
C GLN A 79 -1.54 0.64 4.19
N MET A 80 -1.81 0.86 2.90
CA MET A 80 -2.15 -0.20 1.97
C MET A 80 -1.15 -0.28 0.82
N LEU A 81 -1.03 -1.47 0.23
CA LEU A 81 -0.38 -1.68 -1.05
C LEU A 81 -1.44 -1.72 -2.16
N LEU A 82 -1.31 -0.81 -3.13
CA LEU A 82 -2.23 -0.68 -4.26
C LEU A 82 -1.50 -0.94 -5.58
N ARG A 83 -2.02 -1.88 -6.36
CA ARG A 83 -1.47 -2.24 -7.68
C ARG A 83 -2.02 -1.31 -8.78
N GLY A 84 -1.73 0.00 -8.69
CA GLY A 84 -2.16 0.97 -9.69
C GLY A 84 -3.61 0.79 -10.15
N GLN A 85 -3.85 0.87 -11.45
CA GLN A 85 -5.16 0.75 -12.08
C GLN A 85 -5.80 -0.65 -11.94
N ASN A 86 -5.02 -1.66 -11.55
CA ASN A 86 -5.52 -3.01 -11.33
C ASN A 86 -6.24 -3.18 -9.98
N LEU A 87 -6.09 -2.24 -9.06
CA LEU A 87 -6.69 -2.27 -7.72
C LEU A 87 -6.44 -3.62 -7.03
N LEU A 88 -7.46 -4.45 -6.97
CA LEU A 88 -7.44 -5.79 -6.39
C LEU A 88 -7.44 -6.92 -7.42
N GLY A 89 -7.55 -6.57 -8.71
CA GLY A 89 -7.72 -7.54 -9.80
C GLY A 89 -6.47 -7.76 -10.65
N TYR A 90 -6.70 -8.39 -11.80
CA TYR A 90 -5.67 -8.74 -12.79
C TYR A 90 -5.87 -8.02 -14.13
N LYS A 91 -6.83 -7.11 -14.20
CA LYS A 91 -7.13 -6.24 -15.34
C LYS A 91 -7.26 -4.81 -14.83
N HIS A 92 -7.05 -3.85 -15.73
CA HIS A 92 -7.28 -2.45 -15.43
C HIS A 92 -8.76 -2.18 -15.20
N TYR A 93 -9.06 -1.44 -14.14
CA TYR A 93 -10.37 -0.85 -13.91
C TYR A 93 -10.43 0.53 -14.56
N ALA A 94 -11.62 1.03 -14.83
CA ALA A 94 -11.82 2.40 -15.32
C ALA A 94 -11.44 3.43 -14.25
N ASP A 95 -11.09 4.64 -14.67
CA ASP A 95 -10.60 5.70 -13.78
C ASP A 95 -11.59 6.08 -12.67
N ASP A 96 -12.88 6.11 -12.99
CA ASP A 96 -13.95 6.39 -12.02
C ASP A 96 -14.04 5.32 -10.93
N VAL A 97 -13.81 4.05 -11.28
CA VAL A 97 -13.76 2.95 -10.32
C VAL A 97 -12.54 3.08 -9.41
N VAL A 98 -11.37 3.45 -9.98
CA VAL A 98 -10.15 3.69 -9.20
C VAL A 98 -10.34 4.87 -8.26
N ASP A 99 -10.87 5.99 -8.73
CA ASP A 99 -11.17 7.17 -7.91
C ASP A 99 -12.11 6.82 -6.74
N PHE A 100 -13.19 6.09 -7.05
CA PHE A 100 -14.17 5.67 -6.04
C PHE A 100 -13.57 4.68 -5.02
N PHE A 101 -12.76 3.72 -5.47
CA PHE A 101 -12.09 2.76 -4.59
C PHE A 101 -11.12 3.47 -3.62
N VAL A 102 -10.30 4.38 -4.14
CA VAL A 102 -9.38 5.18 -3.33
C VAL A 102 -10.14 6.04 -2.32
N LYS A 103 -11.23 6.70 -2.76
CA LYS A 103 -12.12 7.44 -1.86
C LYS A 103 -12.58 6.56 -0.70
N LYS A 104 -13.12 5.38 -1.00
CA LYS A 104 -13.59 4.45 0.03
C LYS A 104 -12.47 3.95 0.93
N THR A 105 -11.30 3.76 0.41
CA THR A 105 -10.12 3.36 1.19
C THR A 105 -9.75 4.40 2.25
N VAL A 106 -9.68 5.67 1.86
CA VAL A 106 -9.39 6.78 2.79
C VAL A 106 -10.52 6.97 3.79
N GLU A 107 -11.78 6.99 3.33
CA GLU A 107 -12.96 7.13 4.20
C GLU A 107 -13.06 6.02 5.26
N ASN A 108 -12.56 4.82 4.98
CA ASN A 108 -12.56 3.70 5.92
C ASN A 108 -11.31 3.63 6.81
N GLY A 109 -10.43 4.62 6.75
CA GLY A 109 -9.36 4.83 7.73
C GLY A 109 -7.95 4.47 7.28
N CYS A 110 -7.71 4.31 5.99
CA CYS A 110 -6.35 4.17 5.45
C CYS A 110 -5.72 5.55 5.27
N ASP A 111 -4.54 5.76 5.84
CA ASP A 111 -3.82 7.04 5.80
C ASP A 111 -2.86 7.14 4.62
N ILE A 112 -2.19 6.05 4.28
CA ILE A 112 -1.14 6.02 3.25
C ILE A 112 -1.50 4.98 2.19
N ILE A 113 -1.52 5.40 0.94
CA ILE A 113 -1.69 4.50 -0.19
C ILE A 113 -0.36 4.37 -0.92
N ARG A 114 0.28 3.20 -0.79
CA ARG A 114 1.48 2.85 -1.53
C ARG A 114 1.08 2.27 -2.87
N CYS A 115 1.17 3.08 -3.90
CA CYS A 115 0.88 2.69 -5.26
C CYS A 115 2.15 2.19 -5.97
N PHE A 116 2.04 1.11 -6.73
CA PHE A 116 3.14 0.59 -7.54
C PHE A 116 2.66 0.02 -8.88
N ASP A 117 3.58 -0.04 -9.81
CA ASP A 117 3.50 -0.81 -11.04
C ASP A 117 4.78 -1.63 -11.20
N ALA A 118 4.65 -2.91 -11.56
CA ALA A 118 5.81 -3.82 -11.66
C ALA A 118 6.80 -3.42 -12.76
N LEU A 119 6.33 -2.68 -13.78
CA LEU A 119 7.13 -2.18 -14.90
C LEU A 119 7.47 -0.69 -14.76
N ASN A 120 7.11 -0.07 -13.63
CA ASN A 120 7.27 1.37 -13.39
C ASN A 120 6.53 2.26 -14.40
N ASP A 121 5.39 1.80 -14.92
CA ASP A 121 4.56 2.62 -15.81
C ASP A 121 3.74 3.62 -14.99
N LEU A 122 4.15 4.88 -15.04
CA LEU A 122 3.49 5.96 -14.28
C LEU A 122 2.03 6.17 -14.68
N ARG A 123 1.67 5.88 -15.95
CA ARG A 123 0.28 6.00 -16.44
C ARG A 123 -0.66 5.08 -15.68
N ASN A 124 -0.15 3.92 -15.23
CA ASN A 124 -0.90 2.96 -14.43
C ASN A 124 -1.13 3.42 -12.97
N MET A 125 -0.42 4.45 -12.51
CA MET A 125 -0.48 4.92 -11.13
C MET A 125 -1.13 6.31 -10.98
N GLU A 126 -1.20 7.08 -12.04
CA GLU A 126 -1.57 8.49 -12.03
C GLU A 126 -2.96 8.73 -11.42
N THR A 127 -3.97 7.97 -11.82
CA THR A 127 -5.34 8.11 -11.31
C THR A 127 -5.41 7.84 -9.81
N ALA A 128 -4.73 6.78 -9.34
CA ALA A 128 -4.70 6.43 -7.92
C ALA A 128 -3.98 7.49 -7.07
N VAL A 129 -2.87 8.06 -7.56
CA VAL A 129 -2.15 9.13 -6.87
C VAL A 129 -2.99 10.39 -6.78
N LYS A 130 -3.61 10.83 -7.90
CA LYS A 130 -4.50 11.99 -7.92
C LYS A 130 -5.69 11.82 -6.97
N ALA A 131 -6.33 10.65 -6.99
CA ALA A 131 -7.44 10.32 -6.11
C ALA A 131 -7.00 10.34 -4.63
N THR A 132 -5.85 9.76 -4.30
CA THR A 132 -5.31 9.78 -2.93
C THR A 132 -5.17 11.20 -2.40
N LYS A 133 -4.58 12.09 -3.19
CA LYS A 133 -4.43 13.52 -2.83
C LYS A 133 -5.79 14.22 -2.71
N LYS A 134 -6.69 13.96 -3.64
CA LYS A 134 -8.05 14.54 -3.68
C LYS A 134 -8.84 14.23 -2.40
N TYR A 135 -8.68 13.04 -1.84
CA TYR A 135 -9.42 12.59 -0.65
C TYR A 135 -8.64 12.72 0.66
N GLY A 136 -7.46 13.37 0.64
CA GLY A 136 -6.70 13.71 1.84
C GLY A 136 -5.80 12.59 2.38
N GLY A 137 -5.58 11.53 1.60
CA GLY A 137 -4.61 10.51 1.91
C GLY A 137 -3.18 10.92 1.56
N THR A 138 -2.20 10.20 2.08
CA THR A 138 -0.78 10.34 1.72
C THR A 138 -0.46 9.42 0.55
N ALA A 139 -0.02 9.99 -0.56
CA ALA A 139 0.36 9.24 -1.75
C ALA A 139 1.83 8.80 -1.67
N GLU A 140 2.08 7.52 -1.50
CA GLU A 140 3.40 6.91 -1.59
C GLU A 140 3.49 6.15 -2.91
N VAL A 141 4.52 6.46 -3.73
CA VAL A 141 4.74 5.78 -5.01
C VAL A 141 6.02 4.96 -4.93
N ALA A 142 5.89 3.68 -5.22
CA ALA A 142 7.01 2.75 -5.18
C ALA A 142 7.62 2.55 -6.57
N MET A 143 8.94 2.73 -6.65
CA MET A 143 9.75 2.33 -7.79
C MET A 143 10.13 0.87 -7.63
N SER A 144 9.76 0.02 -8.57
CA SER A 144 10.19 -1.37 -8.65
C SER A 144 11.65 -1.41 -9.08
N TYR A 145 12.54 -1.61 -8.11
CA TYR A 145 13.98 -1.59 -8.34
C TYR A 145 14.47 -2.92 -8.93
N THR A 146 15.35 -2.83 -9.90
CA THR A 146 16.04 -3.98 -10.50
C THR A 146 17.32 -3.52 -11.17
N ILE A 147 18.21 -4.45 -11.49
CA ILE A 147 19.44 -4.19 -12.21
C ILE A 147 19.38 -4.85 -13.58
N SER A 148 19.56 -4.06 -14.64
CA SER A 148 19.65 -4.55 -16.02
C SER A 148 20.32 -3.49 -16.90
N PRO A 149 20.67 -3.80 -18.16
CA PRO A 149 21.27 -2.82 -19.07
C PRO A 149 20.45 -1.55 -19.30
N VAL A 150 19.14 -1.60 -19.06
CA VAL A 150 18.22 -0.45 -19.23
C VAL A 150 17.81 0.21 -17.91
N HIS A 151 17.98 -0.48 -16.79
CA HIS A 151 17.64 0.03 -15.46
C HIS A 151 18.89 0.62 -14.79
N THR A 152 19.35 1.74 -15.33
CA THR A 152 20.53 2.48 -14.88
C THR A 152 20.18 3.43 -13.72
N GLU A 153 21.20 3.99 -13.08
CA GLU A 153 21.00 5.04 -12.07
C GLU A 153 20.22 6.23 -12.64
N ASP A 154 20.60 6.70 -13.83
CA ASP A 154 19.92 7.80 -14.53
C ASP A 154 18.43 7.50 -14.78
N TYR A 155 18.11 6.25 -15.12
CA TYR A 155 16.73 5.81 -15.26
C TYR A 155 15.95 6.02 -13.97
N PHE A 156 16.47 5.58 -12.82
CA PHE A 156 15.78 5.73 -11.53
C PHE A 156 15.74 7.18 -11.04
N VAL A 157 16.78 7.96 -11.28
CA VAL A 157 16.78 9.41 -10.98
C VAL A 157 15.69 10.11 -11.75
N LYS A 158 15.58 9.83 -13.06
CA LYS A 158 14.49 10.39 -13.89
C LYS A 158 13.12 9.93 -13.41
N LEU A 159 12.96 8.64 -13.13
CA LEU A 159 11.70 8.07 -12.62
C LEU A 159 11.28 8.75 -11.32
N ALA A 160 12.21 8.94 -10.37
CA ALA A 160 11.93 9.62 -9.11
C ALA A 160 11.47 11.07 -9.33
N ALA A 161 12.13 11.80 -10.25
CA ALA A 161 11.73 13.15 -10.60
C ALA A 161 10.31 13.21 -11.22
N ASP A 162 9.97 12.25 -12.07
CA ASP A 162 8.66 12.17 -12.71
C ASP A 162 7.57 11.78 -11.68
N ILE A 163 7.86 10.89 -10.74
CA ILE A 163 7.00 10.54 -9.60
C ILE A 163 6.73 11.78 -8.71
N ALA A 164 7.77 12.55 -8.41
CA ALA A 164 7.60 13.79 -7.63
C ALA A 164 6.71 14.79 -8.35
N LYS A 165 6.88 14.96 -9.69
CA LYS A 165 6.01 15.82 -10.50
C LYS A 165 4.57 15.36 -10.56
N MET A 166 4.32 14.06 -10.48
CA MET A 166 2.98 13.48 -10.43
C MET A 166 2.25 13.80 -9.12
N GLY A 167 2.96 14.27 -8.09
CA GLY A 167 2.39 14.72 -6.81
C GLY A 167 2.50 13.70 -5.68
N ALA A 168 3.40 12.74 -5.77
CA ALA A 168 3.69 11.82 -4.67
C ALA A 168 4.25 12.57 -3.44
N ASP A 169 3.78 12.21 -2.26
CA ASP A 169 4.29 12.72 -0.98
C ASP A 169 5.54 11.94 -0.53
N ILE A 170 5.61 10.67 -0.87
CA ILE A 170 6.68 9.75 -0.49
C ILE A 170 7.10 8.94 -1.71
N ILE A 171 8.41 8.81 -1.92
CA ILE A 171 8.98 7.89 -2.92
C ILE A 171 9.57 6.70 -2.18
N CYS A 172 9.15 5.50 -2.57
CA CYS A 172 9.65 4.25 -2.01
C CYS A 172 10.53 3.53 -3.03
N ILE A 173 11.72 3.13 -2.63
CA ILE A 173 12.54 2.20 -3.41
C ILE A 173 12.17 0.79 -2.98
N LYS A 174 11.66 -0.02 -3.89
CA LYS A 174 11.16 -1.35 -3.61
C LYS A 174 11.97 -2.41 -4.36
N ASP A 175 12.90 -3.04 -3.67
CA ASP A 175 13.62 -4.21 -4.17
C ASP A 175 12.87 -5.48 -3.71
N LEU A 176 12.10 -6.07 -4.63
CA LEU A 176 11.31 -7.27 -4.35
C LEU A 176 12.17 -8.53 -4.22
N SER A 177 13.34 -8.53 -4.80
CA SER A 177 14.26 -9.68 -4.77
C SER A 177 15.10 -9.72 -3.50
N LEU A 178 15.31 -8.57 -2.86
CA LEU A 178 16.25 -8.36 -1.74
C LEU A 178 17.70 -8.78 -2.06
N ILE A 179 18.01 -8.96 -3.35
CA ILE A 179 19.33 -9.38 -3.81
C ILE A 179 20.26 -8.17 -3.96
N HIS A 180 19.69 -7.01 -4.30
CA HIS A 180 20.45 -5.82 -4.67
C HIS A 180 20.68 -4.87 -3.48
N ILE A 181 20.00 -5.10 -2.37
CA ILE A 181 20.16 -4.40 -1.10
C ILE A 181 21.00 -5.26 -0.15
#